data_3425fda2db5a3751f308aa2f8f8a487c
#
_entry.id   3425fda2db5a3751f308aa2f8f8a487c
#
_cell.length_a   1.000
_cell.length_b   1.000
_cell.length_c   1.000
_cell.angle_alpha   90.00
_cell.angle_beta   90.00
_cell.angle_gamma   90.00
#
_symmetry.space_group_name_H-M   'P 1'
#
loop_
_entity.id
_entity.type
_entity.pdbx_description
1 polymer ?
#
loop_
_entity_poly.entity_id
_entity_poly.type
_entity_poly.pdbx_seq_one_letter_code
_entity_poly.pdbx_strand_id
1 'polypeptide(L)'
;MLFNENLRWQKNYNAEFGIETYFWRTSVSLVGFFNKTKDPYAYQKTYTPFSYNIMTLPAGYKVPDNPQIRVDDQTGQVYMRGTDEDFWTPMDTKVTDKTFAESQLPGNGDDIYRTGAELIIDFPEIAPIRTKFRLDANYSFTRYVDNTLSWDYRNGWSHTSLPNRSYQYVGIYANGGANSTFNGKKAHNLNANLTAITHIPEARIVITCRLEMSLLNRF
;
A
#
# COMPACT_ATOMS: atom_id res chain seq x y z
N MET A 1 14.15 -19.15 -3.82
CA MET A 1 13.70 -17.78 -4.17
C MET A 1 12.54 -17.97 -5.13
N LEU A 2 11.37 -17.43 -4.79
CA LEU A 2 10.22 -17.48 -5.70
C LEU A 2 10.42 -16.45 -6.79
N PHE A 3 10.26 -16.86 -8.03
CA PHE A 3 10.44 -16.03 -9.21
C PHE A 3 9.17 -16.06 -10.06
N ASN A 4 8.76 -14.90 -10.59
CA ASN A 4 7.61 -14.79 -11.49
C ASN A 4 8.11 -14.60 -12.93
N GLU A 5 8.03 -15.65 -13.71
CA GLU A 5 8.44 -15.64 -15.13
C GLU A 5 7.55 -14.74 -16.01
N ASN A 6 6.34 -14.41 -15.53
CA ASN A 6 5.38 -13.59 -16.25
C ASN A 6 5.44 -12.09 -15.86
N LEU A 7 6.44 -11.70 -15.08
CA LEU A 7 6.60 -10.29 -14.67
C LEU A 7 6.90 -9.42 -15.90
N ARG A 8 6.08 -8.40 -16.11
CA ARG A 8 6.22 -7.44 -17.20
C ARG A 8 6.77 -6.12 -16.69
N TRP A 9 7.44 -5.39 -17.57
CA TRP A 9 7.90 -4.05 -17.28
C TRP A 9 6.71 -3.09 -17.13
N GLN A 10 6.69 -2.33 -16.05
CA GLN A 10 5.79 -1.21 -15.88
C GLN A 10 6.09 -0.15 -16.96
N LYS A 11 5.03 0.38 -17.58
CA LYS A 11 5.12 1.44 -18.58
C LYS A 11 4.28 2.62 -18.17
N ASN A 12 4.85 3.83 -18.28
CA ASN A 12 4.15 5.07 -17.99
C ASN A 12 3.95 5.84 -19.31
N TYR A 13 2.71 6.23 -19.56
CA TYR A 13 2.31 7.07 -20.68
C TYR A 13 1.81 8.39 -20.10
N ASN A 14 2.42 9.48 -20.54
CA ASN A 14 2.06 10.82 -20.12
C ASN A 14 1.69 11.62 -21.36
N ALA A 15 0.60 12.37 -21.28
CA ALA A 15 0.18 13.33 -22.27
C ALA A 15 -0.26 14.61 -21.57
N GLU A 16 0.21 15.73 -22.07
CA GLU A 16 -0.11 17.06 -21.54
C GLU A 16 -0.46 17.99 -22.69
N PHE A 17 -1.45 18.84 -22.46
CA PHE A 17 -1.83 19.91 -23.37
C PHE A 17 -2.03 21.16 -22.54
N GLY A 18 -1.35 22.24 -22.93
CA GLY A 18 -1.42 23.52 -22.23
C GLY A 18 -1.78 24.68 -23.16
N ILE A 19 -2.46 25.64 -22.60
CA ILE A 19 -2.77 26.93 -23.22
C ILE A 19 -2.31 28.01 -22.27
N GLU A 20 -1.53 28.96 -22.78
CA GLU A 20 -1.14 30.16 -22.07
C GLU A 20 -1.69 31.38 -22.84
N THR A 21 -2.29 32.28 -22.09
CA THR A 21 -2.82 33.50 -22.65
C THR A 21 -2.53 34.68 -21.75
N TYR A 22 -2.45 35.84 -22.36
CA TYR A 22 -2.20 37.11 -21.69
C TYR A 22 -3.31 38.09 -21.98
N PHE A 23 -4.07 38.49 -20.96
CA PHE A 23 -5.23 39.38 -21.11
C PHE A 23 -5.23 40.42 -19.99
N TRP A 24 -5.32 41.70 -20.33
CA TRP A 24 -5.31 42.84 -19.41
C TRP A 24 -4.23 42.75 -18.31
N ARG A 25 -2.99 42.48 -18.74
CA ARG A 25 -1.82 42.33 -17.85
C ARG A 25 -1.92 41.13 -16.87
N THR A 26 -2.88 40.26 -17.09
CA THR A 26 -3.05 39.01 -16.34
C THR A 26 -2.56 37.86 -17.24
N SER A 27 -1.66 37.03 -16.72
CA SER A 27 -1.26 35.77 -17.36
C SER A 27 -2.15 34.64 -16.85
N VAL A 28 -2.66 33.84 -17.75
CA VAL A 28 -3.45 32.63 -17.42
C VAL A 28 -2.85 31.44 -18.15
N SER A 29 -2.42 30.45 -17.39
CA SER A 29 -1.94 29.16 -17.90
C SER A 29 -2.87 28.05 -17.43
N LEU A 30 -3.36 27.27 -18.37
CA LEU A 30 -4.20 26.10 -18.13
C LEU A 30 -3.55 24.88 -18.80
N VAL A 31 -3.24 23.87 -18.02
CA VAL A 31 -2.64 22.61 -18.49
C VAL A 31 -3.57 21.47 -18.13
N GLY A 32 -3.99 20.69 -19.10
CA GLY A 32 -4.65 19.40 -18.90
C GLY A 32 -3.64 18.27 -19.05
N PHE A 33 -3.73 17.26 -18.19
CA PHE A 33 -2.84 16.11 -18.25
C PHE A 33 -3.59 14.78 -18.16
N PHE A 34 -2.99 13.77 -18.78
CA PHE A 34 -3.43 12.39 -18.73
C PHE A 34 -2.20 11.49 -18.51
N ASN A 35 -2.23 10.71 -17.44
CA ASN A 35 -1.19 9.75 -17.11
C ASN A 35 -1.81 8.35 -17.02
N LYS A 36 -1.20 7.39 -17.69
CA LYS A 36 -1.56 5.98 -17.61
C LYS A 36 -0.34 5.18 -17.21
N THR A 37 -0.43 4.46 -16.09
CA THR A 37 0.56 3.44 -15.72
C THR A 37 0.00 2.09 -16.10
N LYS A 38 0.66 1.43 -17.04
CA LYS A 38 0.35 0.08 -17.50
C LYS A 38 1.22 -0.93 -16.80
N ASP A 39 0.65 -2.08 -16.43
CA ASP A 39 1.32 -3.17 -15.73
C ASP A 39 2.09 -2.70 -14.46
N PRO A 40 1.49 -1.89 -13.55
CA PRO A 40 2.20 -1.41 -12.36
C PRO A 40 2.68 -2.58 -11.52
N TYR A 41 3.85 -2.43 -10.88
CA TYR A 41 4.36 -3.48 -10.01
C TYR A 41 3.49 -3.61 -8.77
N ALA A 42 3.13 -4.83 -8.46
CA ALA A 42 2.34 -5.20 -7.30
C ALA A 42 2.87 -6.51 -6.69
N TYR A 43 2.61 -6.73 -5.41
CA TYR A 43 2.89 -8.01 -4.78
C TYR A 43 1.61 -8.85 -4.72
N GLN A 44 1.72 -10.08 -5.18
CA GLN A 44 0.65 -11.07 -5.09
C GLN A 44 0.98 -12.05 -3.97
N LYS A 45 0.01 -12.25 -3.08
CA LYS A 45 0.12 -13.26 -2.03
C LYS A 45 -0.23 -14.62 -2.59
N THR A 46 0.59 -15.61 -2.26
CA THR A 46 0.33 -17.01 -2.53
C THR A 46 0.39 -17.81 -1.23
N TYR A 47 -0.41 -18.85 -1.13
CA TYR A 47 -0.50 -19.66 0.06
C TYR A 47 -0.25 -21.12 -0.31
N THR A 48 0.73 -21.73 0.34
CA THR A 48 1.05 -23.15 0.15
C THR A 48 0.64 -23.92 1.40
N PRO A 49 -0.22 -24.93 1.29
CA PRO A 49 -0.60 -25.75 2.43
C PRO A 49 0.58 -26.58 2.92
N PHE A 50 0.76 -26.64 4.21
CA PHE A 50 1.72 -27.52 4.86
C PHE A 50 1.15 -28.09 6.15
N SER A 51 1.70 -29.23 6.57
CA SER A 51 1.34 -29.88 7.82
C SER A 51 2.49 -29.72 8.82
N TYR A 52 2.16 -29.52 10.05
CA TYR A 52 3.13 -29.44 11.15
C TYR A 52 2.63 -30.21 12.38
N ASN A 53 3.56 -30.68 13.17
CA ASN A 53 3.23 -31.39 14.39
C ASN A 53 3.30 -30.45 15.58
N ILE A 54 2.27 -30.48 16.41
CA ILE A 54 2.29 -29.82 17.72
C ILE A 54 2.88 -30.80 18.69
N MET A 55 4.04 -30.47 19.22
CA MET A 55 4.77 -31.30 20.20
C MET A 55 4.39 -30.91 21.61
N THR A 56 4.43 -31.89 22.50
CA THR A 56 4.26 -31.69 23.94
C THR A 56 5.39 -32.40 24.69
N LEU A 57 5.61 -31.96 25.91
CA LEU A 57 6.56 -32.63 26.79
C LEU A 57 6.06 -34.02 27.16
N PRO A 58 6.92 -35.05 27.15
CA PRO A 58 6.59 -36.35 27.68
C PRO A 58 6.16 -36.26 29.14
N ALA A 59 5.30 -37.20 29.56
CA ALA A 59 4.80 -37.22 30.92
C ALA A 59 5.98 -37.29 31.92
N GLY A 60 6.01 -36.36 32.89
CA GLY A 60 7.02 -36.29 33.90
C GLY A 60 8.36 -35.65 33.50
N TYR A 61 8.52 -35.27 32.21
CA TYR A 61 9.72 -34.56 31.79
C TYR A 61 9.67 -33.08 32.25
N LYS A 62 10.74 -32.65 32.90
CA LYS A 62 10.89 -31.23 33.31
C LYS A 62 11.77 -30.52 32.29
N VAL A 63 11.31 -29.36 31.85
CA VAL A 63 12.12 -28.51 30.96
C VAL A 63 13.37 -28.07 31.71
N PRO A 64 14.57 -28.41 31.20
CA PRO A 64 15.81 -27.97 31.82
C PRO A 64 16.02 -26.46 31.65
N ASP A 65 16.89 -25.91 32.50
CA ASP A 65 17.36 -24.55 32.30
C ASP A 65 18.18 -24.48 30.99
N ASN A 66 17.89 -23.49 30.15
CA ASN A 66 18.51 -23.33 28.83
C ASN A 66 18.38 -24.57 27.89
N PRO A 67 17.17 -24.97 27.53
CA PRO A 67 16.95 -26.15 26.71
C PRO A 67 17.54 -26.00 25.31
N GLN A 68 18.23 -27.04 24.85
CA GLN A 68 18.64 -27.21 23.46
C GLN A 68 17.54 -27.96 22.70
N ILE A 69 17.23 -27.53 21.51
CA ILE A 69 16.19 -28.13 20.65
C ILE A 69 16.83 -28.57 19.34
N ARG A 70 16.53 -29.80 18.92
CA ARG A 70 16.91 -30.36 17.64
C ARG A 70 15.67 -30.90 16.93
N VAL A 71 15.56 -30.66 15.66
CA VAL A 71 14.52 -31.23 14.78
C VAL A 71 15.20 -32.23 13.85
N ASP A 72 14.60 -33.40 13.69
CA ASP A 72 14.97 -34.35 12.67
C ASP A 72 14.33 -33.95 11.34
N ASP A 73 15.13 -33.60 10.35
CA ASP A 73 14.64 -33.05 9.07
C ASP A 73 13.88 -34.09 8.24
N GLN A 74 14.06 -35.39 8.51
CA GLN A 74 13.37 -36.45 7.75
C GLN A 74 12.00 -36.79 8.35
N THR A 75 11.93 -36.84 9.66
CA THR A 75 10.73 -37.28 10.39
C THR A 75 9.92 -36.11 10.95
N GLY A 76 10.52 -34.93 11.08
CA GLY A 76 9.94 -33.79 11.79
C GLY A 76 9.88 -33.98 13.31
N GLN A 77 10.52 -35.00 13.84
CA GLN A 77 10.56 -35.28 15.27
C GLN A 77 11.40 -34.21 15.98
N VAL A 78 10.84 -33.65 17.05
CA VAL A 78 11.53 -32.70 17.91
C VAL A 78 12.12 -33.39 19.09
N TYR A 79 13.35 -33.04 19.41
CA TYR A 79 14.08 -33.53 20.58
C TYR A 79 14.52 -32.35 21.44
N MET A 80 14.50 -32.53 22.74
CA MET A 80 14.97 -31.55 23.71
C MET A 80 16.00 -32.18 24.66
N ARG A 81 17.00 -31.42 25.09
CA ARG A 81 17.90 -31.78 26.16
C ARG A 81 18.32 -30.56 26.97
N GLY A 82 18.73 -30.75 28.20
CA GLY A 82 19.44 -29.75 28.99
C GLY A 82 20.90 -29.58 28.56
N THR A 83 21.53 -28.51 28.98
CA THR A 83 22.95 -28.26 28.69
C THR A 83 23.86 -29.34 29.32
N ASP A 84 23.46 -29.89 30.48
CA ASP A 84 24.19 -30.89 31.24
C ASP A 84 23.66 -32.33 31.04
N GLU A 85 22.76 -32.52 30.07
CA GLU A 85 22.18 -33.82 29.73
C GLU A 85 22.90 -34.45 28.52
N ASP A 86 23.25 -35.75 28.63
CA ASP A 86 23.91 -36.47 27.53
C ASP A 86 22.93 -36.98 26.47
N PHE A 87 21.64 -37.05 26.79
CA PHE A 87 20.67 -37.65 25.87
C PHE A 87 19.64 -36.64 25.38
N TRP A 88 19.20 -36.87 24.15
CA TRP A 88 18.11 -36.18 23.54
C TRP A 88 16.79 -36.89 23.86
N THR A 89 15.86 -36.19 24.52
CA THR A 89 14.53 -36.72 24.83
C THR A 89 13.58 -36.36 23.68
N PRO A 90 12.95 -37.34 23.01
CA PRO A 90 11.95 -37.05 21.97
C PRO A 90 10.71 -36.45 22.61
N MET A 91 10.16 -35.41 21.94
CA MET A 91 8.90 -34.82 22.36
C MET A 91 7.72 -35.62 21.80
N ASP A 92 6.63 -35.71 22.56
CA ASP A 92 5.42 -36.40 22.12
C ASP A 92 4.67 -35.56 21.07
N THR A 93 4.23 -36.21 20.00
CA THR A 93 3.33 -35.57 19.02
C THR A 93 1.92 -35.56 19.58
N LYS A 94 1.38 -34.36 19.85
CA LYS A 94 0.02 -34.19 20.33
C LYS A 94 -0.99 -34.24 19.20
N VAL A 95 -0.73 -33.46 18.16
CA VAL A 95 -1.62 -33.26 17.00
C VAL A 95 -0.78 -32.95 15.78
N THR A 96 -1.16 -33.51 14.65
CA THR A 96 -0.71 -33.00 13.36
C THR A 96 -1.74 -31.99 12.87
N ASP A 97 -1.35 -30.76 12.72
CA ASP A 97 -2.23 -29.68 12.24
C ASP A 97 -1.82 -29.25 10.82
N LYS A 98 -2.68 -28.53 10.18
CA LYS A 98 -2.48 -28.02 8.82
C LYS A 98 -2.65 -26.52 8.81
N THR A 99 -1.78 -25.83 8.11
CA THR A 99 -1.86 -24.39 7.91
C THR A 99 -1.37 -24.01 6.53
N PHE A 100 -1.27 -22.72 6.27
CA PHE A 100 -0.78 -22.18 5.02
C PHE A 100 0.44 -21.30 5.26
N ALA A 101 1.51 -21.54 4.51
CA ALA A 101 2.64 -20.63 4.43
C ALA A 101 2.32 -19.53 3.44
N GLU A 102 2.39 -18.27 3.87
CA GLU A 102 2.26 -17.11 3.01
C GLU A 102 3.60 -16.82 2.33
N SER A 103 3.54 -16.59 1.03
CA SER A 103 4.64 -16.08 0.24
C SER A 103 4.18 -14.90 -0.58
N GLN A 104 5.04 -13.93 -0.80
CA GLN A 104 4.78 -12.80 -1.67
C GLN A 104 5.60 -12.92 -2.93
N LEU A 105 4.92 -12.85 -4.07
CA LEU A 105 5.54 -12.91 -5.38
C LEU A 105 5.36 -11.56 -6.08
N PRO A 106 6.43 -10.95 -6.62
CA PRO A 106 6.30 -9.77 -7.46
C PRO A 106 5.42 -10.10 -8.68
N GLY A 107 4.50 -9.22 -9.00
CA GLY A 107 3.58 -9.35 -10.13
C GLY A 107 3.26 -8.00 -10.73
N ASN A 108 2.33 -7.99 -11.66
CA ASN A 108 1.78 -6.76 -12.22
C ASN A 108 0.33 -6.62 -11.77
N GLY A 109 -0.04 -5.40 -11.38
CA GLY A 109 -1.42 -5.01 -11.11
C GLY A 109 -2.11 -4.49 -12.36
N ASP A 110 -3.37 -4.08 -12.20
CA ASP A 110 -4.14 -3.46 -13.26
C ASP A 110 -3.72 -2.00 -13.51
N ASP A 111 -4.05 -1.51 -14.69
CA ASP A 111 -3.70 -0.16 -15.13
C ASP A 111 -4.23 0.93 -14.21
N ILE A 112 -3.40 1.92 -13.89
CA ILE A 112 -3.76 3.10 -13.13
C ILE A 112 -3.93 4.28 -14.09
N TYR A 113 -5.03 5.01 -13.94
CA TYR A 113 -5.33 6.20 -14.74
C TYR A 113 -5.40 7.42 -13.85
N ARG A 114 -4.70 8.48 -14.23
CA ARG A 114 -4.77 9.77 -13.57
C ARG A 114 -4.98 10.87 -14.63
N THR A 115 -6.01 11.66 -14.45
CA THR A 115 -6.28 12.83 -15.30
C THR A 115 -6.46 14.05 -14.43
N GLY A 116 -6.20 15.22 -14.98
CA GLY A 116 -6.41 16.45 -14.24
C GLY A 116 -6.14 17.69 -15.05
N ALA A 117 -6.26 18.80 -14.35
CA ALA A 117 -5.95 20.11 -14.89
C ALA A 117 -5.26 20.98 -13.85
N GLU A 118 -4.35 21.81 -14.31
CA GLU A 118 -3.62 22.79 -13.52
C GLU A 118 -3.92 24.19 -14.07
N LEU A 119 -4.30 25.10 -13.20
CA LEU A 119 -4.59 26.50 -13.52
C LEU A 119 -3.65 27.38 -12.74
N ILE A 120 -2.95 28.26 -13.45
CA ILE A 120 -2.13 29.31 -12.87
C ILE A 120 -2.62 30.65 -13.39
N ILE A 121 -2.89 31.58 -12.48
CA ILE A 121 -3.27 32.95 -12.80
C ILE A 121 -2.33 33.91 -12.09
N ASP A 122 -1.57 34.67 -12.85
CA ASP A 122 -0.74 35.76 -12.36
C ASP A 122 -1.45 37.09 -12.62
N PHE A 123 -1.91 37.73 -11.55
CA PHE A 123 -2.59 39.02 -11.61
C PHE A 123 -1.58 40.18 -11.73
N PRO A 124 -1.97 41.29 -12.33
CA PRO A 124 -1.13 42.48 -12.38
C PRO A 124 -0.92 43.03 -10.95
N GLU A 125 0.16 43.75 -10.78
CA GLU A 125 0.41 44.48 -9.54
C GLU A 125 -0.64 45.52 -9.28
N ILE A 126 -1.24 45.52 -8.08
CA ILE A 126 -2.10 46.56 -7.58
C ILE A 126 -1.19 47.72 -7.09
N ALA A 127 -1.00 48.72 -7.93
CA ALA A 127 -0.01 49.78 -7.71
C ALA A 127 -0.10 50.50 -6.34
N PRO A 128 -1.31 50.84 -5.81
CA PRO A 128 -1.40 51.56 -4.55
C PRO A 128 -0.81 50.79 -3.35
N ILE A 129 -0.92 49.45 -3.39
CA ILE A 129 -0.44 48.58 -2.31
C ILE A 129 0.81 47.79 -2.72
N ARG A 130 1.29 47.99 -3.96
CA ARG A 130 2.47 47.30 -4.51
C ARG A 130 2.44 45.77 -4.30
N THR A 131 1.25 45.21 -4.48
CA THR A 131 1.01 43.77 -4.23
C THR A 131 0.61 43.07 -5.51
N LYS A 132 1.24 41.92 -5.77
CA LYS A 132 0.88 40.97 -6.81
C LYS A 132 0.20 39.79 -6.18
N PHE A 133 -0.82 39.27 -6.86
CA PHE A 133 -1.49 38.04 -6.49
C PHE A 133 -1.22 36.97 -7.53
N ARG A 134 -1.07 35.71 -7.06
CA ARG A 134 -0.99 34.53 -7.90
C ARG A 134 -1.92 33.46 -7.33
N LEU A 135 -2.73 32.90 -8.20
CA LEU A 135 -3.57 31.74 -7.90
C LEU A 135 -3.03 30.53 -8.63
N ASP A 136 -2.73 29.47 -7.87
CA ASP A 136 -2.39 28.15 -8.40
C ASP A 136 -3.49 27.19 -7.98
N ALA A 137 -4.12 26.50 -8.92
CA ALA A 137 -5.12 25.48 -8.64
C ALA A 137 -4.80 24.19 -9.38
N ASN A 138 -4.97 23.06 -8.72
CA ASN A 138 -4.76 21.74 -9.30
C ASN A 138 -5.95 20.84 -8.99
N TYR A 139 -6.55 20.29 -10.03
CA TYR A 139 -7.54 19.23 -9.92
C TYR A 139 -6.96 17.93 -10.47
N SER A 140 -7.09 16.84 -9.73
CA SER A 140 -6.75 15.51 -10.21
C SER A 140 -7.83 14.49 -9.89
N PHE A 141 -8.08 13.63 -10.85
CA PHE A 141 -8.91 12.45 -10.75
C PHE A 141 -8.04 11.22 -10.97
N THR A 142 -8.03 10.31 -10.01
CA THR A 142 -7.31 9.04 -10.10
C THR A 142 -8.30 7.90 -10.01
N ARG A 143 -8.24 6.98 -10.96
CA ARG A 143 -9.02 5.76 -10.95
C ARG A 143 -8.09 4.58 -10.69
N TYR A 144 -8.30 3.94 -9.55
CA TYR A 144 -7.68 2.66 -9.20
C TYR A 144 -8.66 1.56 -9.59
N VAL A 145 -8.33 0.81 -10.62
CA VAL A 145 -9.09 -0.39 -11.00
C VAL A 145 -8.14 -1.54 -10.80
N ASP A 146 -8.38 -2.31 -9.77
CA ASP A 146 -7.66 -3.55 -9.55
C ASP A 146 -8.66 -4.70 -9.62
N ASN A 147 -8.66 -5.43 -10.73
CA ASN A 147 -9.47 -6.63 -10.93
C ASN A 147 -8.68 -7.89 -10.59
N THR A 148 -7.46 -7.76 -10.11
CA THR A 148 -6.64 -8.90 -9.70
C THR A 148 -7.34 -9.65 -8.57
N LEU A 149 -7.41 -10.97 -8.71
CA LEU A 149 -7.87 -11.82 -7.63
C LEU A 149 -6.75 -11.89 -6.58
N SER A 150 -7.08 -11.52 -5.36
CA SER A 150 -6.17 -11.62 -4.24
C SER A 150 -6.57 -12.79 -3.35
N TRP A 151 -5.57 -13.55 -2.93
CA TRP A 151 -5.75 -14.58 -1.93
C TRP A 151 -5.62 -13.97 -0.54
N ASP A 152 -6.51 -14.35 0.36
CA ASP A 152 -6.45 -13.95 1.76
C ASP A 152 -6.64 -15.17 2.65
N TYR A 153 -5.77 -15.27 3.64
CA TYR A 153 -5.80 -16.34 4.63
C TYR A 153 -6.61 -15.90 5.85
N ARG A 154 -7.50 -16.77 6.28
CA ARG A 154 -8.31 -16.58 7.47
C ARG A 154 -8.03 -17.67 8.49
N ASN A 155 -7.72 -17.25 9.69
CA ASN A 155 -7.51 -18.14 10.83
C ASN A 155 -8.73 -18.09 11.76
N GLY A 156 -9.17 -19.26 12.23
CA GLY A 156 -10.09 -19.35 13.33
C GLY A 156 -11.56 -19.07 13.00
N TRP A 157 -12.04 -19.45 11.81
CA TRP A 157 -13.47 -19.45 11.59
C TRP A 157 -14.12 -20.60 12.34
N SER A 158 -14.96 -20.30 13.37
CA SER A 158 -15.77 -21.29 14.06
C SER A 158 -17.17 -21.33 13.44
N HIS A 159 -17.61 -22.49 13.02
CA HIS A 159 -18.97 -22.70 12.57
C HIS A 159 -19.88 -23.00 13.76
N THR A 160 -21.05 -22.36 13.83
CA THR A 160 -22.01 -22.54 14.94
C THR A 160 -22.47 -23.97 15.12
N SER A 161 -22.53 -24.76 14.03
CA SER A 161 -22.90 -26.19 14.06
C SER A 161 -21.73 -27.11 14.44
N LEU A 162 -20.50 -26.59 14.55
CA LEU A 162 -19.30 -27.33 14.91
C LEU A 162 -18.44 -26.51 15.89
N PRO A 163 -18.96 -26.25 17.10
CA PRO A 163 -18.41 -25.23 18.01
C PRO A 163 -16.97 -25.47 18.48
N ASN A 164 -16.47 -26.69 18.38
CA ASN A 164 -15.14 -27.07 18.84
C ASN A 164 -14.11 -27.23 17.70
N ARG A 165 -14.43 -26.79 16.50
CA ARG A 165 -13.53 -26.85 15.34
C ARG A 165 -13.27 -25.47 14.78
N SER A 166 -12.02 -25.08 14.74
CA SER A 166 -11.57 -23.94 13.95
C SER A 166 -11.07 -24.42 12.58
N TYR A 167 -11.49 -23.75 11.54
CA TYR A 167 -11.05 -24.06 10.18
C TYR A 167 -10.17 -22.93 9.68
N GLN A 168 -9.06 -23.30 9.06
CA GLN A 168 -8.23 -22.39 8.32
C GLN A 168 -8.59 -22.52 6.85
N TYR A 169 -8.78 -21.42 6.16
CA TYR A 169 -9.08 -21.41 4.74
C TYR A 169 -8.39 -20.26 4.02
N VAL A 170 -8.18 -20.45 2.75
CA VAL A 170 -7.74 -19.39 1.84
C VAL A 170 -8.91 -19.04 0.94
N GLY A 171 -9.35 -17.80 1.03
CA GLY A 171 -10.41 -17.24 0.19
C GLY A 171 -9.82 -16.44 -0.97
N ILE A 172 -10.56 -16.37 -2.07
CA ILE A 172 -10.25 -15.51 -3.20
C ILE A 172 -11.14 -14.28 -3.11
N TYR A 173 -10.54 -13.12 -3.14
CA TYR A 173 -11.24 -11.85 -3.12
C TYR A 173 -10.85 -11.03 -4.35
N ALA A 174 -11.82 -10.40 -4.97
CA ALA A 174 -11.53 -9.40 -5.98
C ALA A 174 -10.91 -8.17 -5.29
N ASN A 175 -9.86 -7.64 -5.90
CA ASN A 175 -9.25 -6.36 -5.53
C ASN A 175 -8.63 -6.29 -4.12
N GLY A 176 -7.80 -7.23 -3.79
CA GLY A 176 -7.00 -7.17 -2.59
C GLY A 176 -7.71 -7.60 -1.30
N GLY A 177 -8.81 -8.35 -1.41
CA GLY A 177 -9.51 -8.93 -0.28
C GLY A 177 -10.75 -8.15 0.17
N ALA A 178 -11.55 -8.78 1.02
CA ALA A 178 -12.84 -8.25 1.49
C ALA A 178 -12.76 -6.87 2.17
N ASN A 179 -11.58 -6.51 2.68
CA ASN A 179 -11.32 -5.26 3.37
C ASN A 179 -10.41 -4.31 2.57
N SER A 180 -10.17 -4.60 1.29
CA SER A 180 -9.36 -3.69 0.48
C SER A 180 -10.05 -2.35 0.37
N THR A 181 -9.41 -1.34 0.97
CA THR A 181 -9.90 0.03 0.95
C THR A 181 -9.65 0.74 -0.38
N PHE A 182 -8.89 0.12 -1.30
CA PHE A 182 -8.46 0.75 -2.55
C PHE A 182 -9.17 0.24 -3.80
N ASN A 183 -10.04 -0.76 -3.65
CA ASN A 183 -10.70 -1.36 -4.78
C ASN A 183 -11.75 -0.47 -5.43
N GLY A 184 -11.60 -0.25 -6.71
CA GLY A 184 -12.55 0.53 -7.53
C GLY A 184 -12.65 1.98 -7.10
N LYS A 185 -11.76 2.45 -6.23
CA LYS A 185 -11.78 3.81 -5.74
C LYS A 185 -11.45 4.82 -6.82
N LYS A 186 -12.23 5.85 -6.77
CA LYS A 186 -12.04 7.06 -7.56
C LYS A 186 -11.64 8.15 -6.59
N ALA A 187 -10.40 8.61 -6.70
CA ALA A 187 -9.93 9.73 -5.88
C ALA A 187 -10.06 11.04 -6.66
N HIS A 188 -10.69 12.01 -6.05
CA HIS A 188 -10.81 13.38 -6.54
C HIS A 188 -10.09 14.31 -5.59
N ASN A 189 -9.13 15.06 -6.09
CA ASN A 189 -8.42 16.06 -5.31
C ASN A 189 -8.48 17.40 -6.02
N LEU A 190 -8.86 18.45 -5.30
CA LEU A 190 -8.80 19.84 -5.74
C LEU A 190 -8.09 20.65 -4.68
N ASN A 191 -6.95 21.19 -5.02
CA ASN A 191 -6.17 22.08 -4.18
C ASN A 191 -6.03 23.44 -4.86
N ALA A 192 -6.00 24.49 -4.06
CA ALA A 192 -5.75 25.83 -4.53
C ALA A 192 -4.83 26.57 -3.56
N ASN A 193 -3.94 27.39 -4.11
CA ASN A 193 -3.03 28.23 -3.36
C ASN A 193 -3.17 29.66 -3.83
N LEU A 194 -3.33 30.58 -2.90
CA LEU A 194 -3.31 32.02 -3.20
C LEU A 194 -2.04 32.59 -2.58
N THR A 195 -1.21 33.22 -3.40
CA THR A 195 0.01 33.89 -2.99
C THR A 195 -0.13 35.38 -3.20
N ALA A 196 0.18 36.17 -2.16
CA ALA A 196 0.27 37.63 -2.22
C ALA A 196 1.72 38.03 -1.97
N ILE A 197 2.28 38.83 -2.86
CA ILE A 197 3.66 39.34 -2.80
C ILE A 197 3.60 40.86 -2.76
N THR A 198 3.94 41.45 -1.62
CA THR A 198 3.98 42.90 -1.40
C THR A 198 5.40 43.39 -1.35
N HIS A 199 5.73 44.38 -2.16
CA HIS A 199 7.05 44.98 -2.19
C HIS A 199 7.00 46.38 -1.54
N ILE A 200 7.81 46.59 -0.50
CA ILE A 200 7.95 47.86 0.21
C ILE A 200 9.38 48.40 -0.03
N PRO A 201 9.59 49.16 -1.13
CA PRO A 201 10.93 49.60 -1.52
C PRO A 201 11.58 50.53 -0.49
N GLU A 202 10.78 51.36 0.18
CA GLU A 202 11.25 52.31 1.20
C GLU A 202 11.92 51.60 2.37
N ALA A 203 11.43 50.42 2.74
CA ALA A 203 11.99 49.58 3.79
C ALA A 203 12.93 48.48 3.23
N ARG A 204 13.04 48.36 1.91
CA ARG A 204 13.76 47.27 1.21
C ARG A 204 13.26 45.86 1.63
N ILE A 205 11.96 45.72 1.86
CA ILE A 205 11.33 44.49 2.33
C ILE A 205 10.39 43.97 1.25
N VAL A 206 10.38 42.62 1.08
CA VAL A 206 9.37 41.87 0.33
C VAL A 206 8.64 40.99 1.33
N ILE A 207 7.33 41.10 1.39
CA ILE A 207 6.46 40.26 2.23
C ILE A 207 5.71 39.31 1.31
N THR A 208 5.84 38.00 1.56
CA THR A 208 5.08 36.98 0.85
C THR A 208 4.17 36.27 1.82
N CYS A 209 2.86 36.28 1.51
CA CYS A 209 1.84 35.52 2.20
C CYS A 209 1.32 34.44 1.26
N ARG A 210 1.19 33.21 1.72
CA ARG A 210 0.62 32.10 0.96
C ARG A 210 -0.46 31.43 1.77
N LEU A 211 -1.64 31.28 1.16
CA LEU A 211 -2.77 30.53 1.69
C LEU A 211 -2.90 29.24 0.86
N GLU A 212 -2.80 28.09 1.52
CA GLU A 212 -2.95 26.78 0.93
C GLU A 212 -4.30 26.19 1.33
N MET A 213 -5.06 25.71 0.36
CA MET A 213 -6.41 25.19 0.56
C MET A 213 -6.57 23.84 -0.12
N SER A 214 -7.06 22.84 0.60
CA SER A 214 -7.58 21.60 0.03
C SER A 214 -9.11 21.71 -0.05
N LEU A 215 -9.62 21.98 -1.24
CA LEU A 215 -11.04 22.28 -1.46
C LEU A 215 -11.89 21.02 -1.65
N LEU A 216 -11.28 19.96 -2.17
CA LEU A 216 -11.92 18.66 -2.35
C LEU A 216 -10.88 17.57 -2.15
N ASN A 217 -11.23 16.62 -1.28
CA ASN A 217 -10.51 15.35 -1.14
C ASN A 217 -11.57 14.27 -0.92
N ARG A 218 -11.89 13.52 -1.97
CA ARG A 218 -12.94 12.50 -1.94
C ARG A 218 -12.39 11.21 -2.53
N PHE A 219 -12.66 10.11 -1.82
CA PHE A 219 -12.35 8.73 -2.21
C PHE A 219 -13.63 7.94 -2.45
#